data_bfd7fe51a35158443ae7d65785bfa87a
#
_entry.id   bfd7fe51a35158443ae7d65785bfa87a
#
_cell.length_a   1.000
_cell.length_b   1.000
_cell.length_c   1.000
_cell.angle_alpha   90.00
_cell.angle_beta   90.00
_cell.angle_gamma   90.00
#
_symmetry.space_group_name_H-M   'P 1'
#
loop_
_entity.id
_entity.type
_entity.pdbx_description
1 polymer ?
#
loop_
_entity_poly.entity_id
_entity_poly.type
_entity_poly.pdbx_seq_one_letter_code
_entity_poly.pdbx_strand_id
1 'polypeptide(L)'
;MQAYVVNQPGGPEALQLTTLPKPNVKPGWTRVKVLGFGINHSEIFTREGKSPSVQFPRVLGIEVVGVVDETSAPATFTSGQRVVSIMGEMGRAYDGSYAEYVLLPNEQVYPIKTNLSIASLVATPETYYTAYGIFKSLQLKATDRVL
;
A
#
# COMPACT_ATOMS: atom_id res chain seq x y z
N MET A 1 -10.50 -14.01 2.34
CA MET A 1 -9.59 -13.14 3.09
C MET A 1 -10.37 -12.12 3.89
N GLN A 2 -9.85 -11.71 5.04
CA GLN A 2 -10.42 -10.59 5.79
C GLN A 2 -9.93 -9.28 5.17
N ALA A 3 -10.81 -8.27 5.10
CA ALA A 3 -10.51 -6.94 4.62
C ALA A 3 -11.39 -5.90 5.31
N TYR A 4 -10.88 -4.69 5.51
CA TYR A 4 -11.70 -3.53 5.86
C TYR A 4 -12.20 -2.85 4.60
N VAL A 5 -13.51 -2.88 4.40
CA VAL A 5 -14.17 -2.31 3.20
C VAL A 5 -14.91 -1.04 3.61
N VAL A 6 -14.77 0.01 2.81
CA VAL A 6 -15.62 1.20 2.85
C VAL A 6 -16.65 1.07 1.73
N ASN A 7 -17.90 0.86 2.10
CA ASN A 7 -19.01 0.71 1.14
C ASN A 7 -19.54 2.06 0.63
N GLN A 8 -19.47 3.09 1.49
CA GLN A 8 -19.83 4.47 1.18
C GLN A 8 -19.04 5.41 2.08
N PRO A 9 -18.85 6.66 1.68
CA PRO A 9 -18.15 7.65 2.51
C PRO A 9 -18.77 7.78 3.91
N GLY A 10 -17.91 7.95 4.92
CA GLY A 10 -18.36 8.11 6.31
C GLY A 10 -17.24 8.31 7.32
N GLY A 11 -17.61 8.30 8.59
CA GLY A 11 -16.69 8.32 9.71
C GLY A 11 -15.92 7.00 9.89
N PRO A 12 -15.22 6.79 11.03
CA PRO A 12 -14.48 5.56 11.29
C PRO A 12 -15.32 4.27 11.16
N GLU A 13 -16.61 4.36 11.44
CA GLU A 13 -17.57 3.26 11.33
C GLU A 13 -17.81 2.77 9.89
N ALA A 14 -17.42 3.57 8.89
CA ALA A 14 -17.48 3.15 7.49
C ALA A 14 -16.45 2.06 7.14
N LEU A 15 -15.41 1.86 7.97
CA LEU A 15 -14.46 0.77 7.85
C LEU A 15 -15.08 -0.51 8.40
N GLN A 16 -15.65 -1.33 7.54
CA GLN A 16 -16.34 -2.56 7.94
C GLN A 16 -15.48 -3.79 7.65
N LEU A 17 -15.20 -4.59 8.68
CA LEU A 17 -14.51 -5.87 8.51
C LEU A 17 -15.41 -6.83 7.74
N THR A 18 -14.91 -7.31 6.60
CA THR A 18 -15.68 -8.11 5.66
C THR A 18 -14.85 -9.28 5.14
N THR A 19 -15.49 -10.41 4.89
CA THR A 19 -14.84 -11.54 4.22
C THR A 19 -15.00 -11.40 2.70
N LEU A 20 -13.89 -11.22 2.00
CA LEU A 20 -13.82 -11.14 0.55
C LEU A 20 -13.13 -12.39 -0.04
N PRO A 21 -13.38 -12.72 -1.32
CA PRO A 21 -12.56 -13.70 -2.03
C PRO A 21 -11.10 -13.19 -2.10
N LYS A 22 -10.15 -14.13 -2.04
CA LYS A 22 -8.74 -13.81 -2.31
C LYS A 22 -8.62 -13.37 -3.78
N PRO A 23 -7.99 -12.22 -4.12
CA PRO A 23 -7.95 -11.73 -5.48
C PRO A 23 -7.13 -12.65 -6.39
N ASN A 24 -7.63 -12.94 -7.58
CA ASN A 24 -6.93 -13.74 -8.57
C ASN A 24 -5.82 -12.91 -9.24
N VAL A 25 -4.66 -13.52 -9.44
CA VAL A 25 -3.56 -12.90 -10.19
C VAL A 25 -3.94 -12.79 -11.68
N LYS A 26 -3.66 -11.66 -12.28
CA LYS A 26 -3.87 -11.36 -13.69
C LYS A 26 -2.55 -10.91 -14.34
N PRO A 27 -2.43 -10.99 -15.69
CA PRO A 27 -1.22 -10.55 -16.39
C PRO A 27 -0.80 -9.12 -15.97
N GLY A 28 0.49 -8.93 -15.68
CA GLY A 28 1.07 -7.66 -15.22
C GLY A 28 0.90 -7.38 -13.72
N TRP A 29 0.35 -8.32 -12.94
CA TRP A 29 0.05 -8.12 -11.52
C TRP A 29 0.66 -9.20 -10.64
N THR A 30 0.92 -8.82 -9.39
CA THR A 30 1.43 -9.70 -8.32
C THR A 30 0.53 -9.58 -7.10
N ARG A 31 0.14 -10.71 -6.54
CA ARG A 31 -0.56 -10.77 -5.26
C ARG A 31 0.45 -10.84 -4.13
N VAL A 32 0.29 -9.94 -3.16
CA VAL A 32 1.13 -9.84 -1.97
C VAL A 32 0.31 -10.25 -0.76
N LYS A 33 0.83 -11.18 0.05
CA LYS A 33 0.33 -11.44 1.39
C LYS A 33 0.81 -10.32 2.31
N VAL A 34 -0.12 -9.60 2.90
CA VAL A 34 0.15 -8.43 3.73
C VAL A 34 0.72 -8.88 5.07
N LEU A 35 1.84 -8.30 5.48
CA LEU A 35 2.44 -8.45 6.81
C LEU A 35 2.18 -7.22 7.68
N GLY A 36 1.91 -6.08 7.05
CA GLY A 36 1.53 -4.84 7.71
C GLY A 36 1.48 -3.67 6.73
N PHE A 37 0.85 -2.61 7.19
CA PHE A 37 0.69 -1.34 6.46
C PHE A 37 0.64 -0.18 7.46
N GLY A 38 1.02 1.02 7.03
CA GLY A 38 0.80 2.24 7.79
C GLY A 38 -0.65 2.73 7.63
N ILE A 39 -1.07 3.58 8.56
CA ILE A 39 -2.34 4.30 8.49
C ILE A 39 -2.04 5.77 8.25
N ASN A 40 -2.46 6.29 7.12
CA ASN A 40 -2.09 7.61 6.65
C ASN A 40 -3.26 8.60 6.69
N HIS A 41 -2.96 9.87 6.94
CA HIS A 41 -4.00 10.90 7.03
C HIS A 41 -4.81 11.06 5.72
N SER A 42 -4.17 10.85 4.57
CA SER A 42 -4.83 10.91 3.26
C SER A 42 -5.95 9.87 3.09
N GLU A 43 -5.85 8.73 3.79
CA GLU A 43 -6.87 7.67 3.77
C GLU A 43 -8.13 8.09 4.54
N ILE A 44 -8.01 8.97 5.52
CA ILE A 44 -9.15 9.59 6.20
C ILE A 44 -9.97 10.41 5.19
N PHE A 45 -9.30 11.25 4.40
CA PHE A 45 -9.97 12.02 3.34
C PHE A 45 -10.65 11.12 2.31
N THR A 46 -10.00 10.03 1.92
CA THR A 46 -10.59 9.06 0.99
C THR A 46 -11.83 8.42 1.60
N ARG A 47 -11.75 7.94 2.85
CA ARG A 47 -12.88 7.34 3.56
C ARG A 47 -14.07 8.31 3.67
N GLU A 48 -13.80 9.59 3.90
CA GLU A 48 -14.82 10.66 4.00
C GLU A 48 -15.36 11.12 2.63
N GLY A 49 -14.94 10.52 1.52
CA GLY A 49 -15.39 10.87 0.18
C GLY A 49 -14.77 12.15 -0.40
N LYS A 50 -13.69 12.64 0.21
CA LYS A 50 -12.98 13.84 -0.24
C LYS A 50 -11.94 13.57 -1.34
N SER A 51 -11.89 12.35 -1.87
CA SER A 51 -11.06 11.93 -3.01
C SER A 51 -11.96 11.67 -4.22
N PRO A 52 -12.17 12.64 -5.12
CA PRO A 52 -13.25 12.59 -6.13
C PRO A 52 -13.15 11.43 -7.13
N SER A 53 -11.92 10.91 -7.36
CA SER A 53 -11.67 9.80 -8.29
C SER A 53 -11.96 8.43 -7.70
N VAL A 54 -12.17 8.32 -6.38
CA VAL A 54 -12.37 7.04 -5.71
C VAL A 54 -13.83 6.61 -5.81
N GLN A 55 -14.03 5.39 -6.28
CA GLN A 55 -15.33 4.73 -6.35
C GLN A 55 -15.44 3.69 -5.24
N PHE A 56 -16.57 3.70 -4.53
CA PHE A 56 -16.91 2.71 -3.51
C PHE A 56 -17.80 1.61 -4.08
N PRO A 57 -17.76 0.36 -3.55
CA PRO A 57 -16.94 -0.05 -2.39
C PRO A 57 -15.44 -0.09 -2.67
N ARG A 58 -14.63 0.16 -1.63
CA ARG A 58 -13.17 0.19 -1.75
C ARG A 58 -12.50 -0.35 -0.47
N VAL A 59 -11.48 -1.20 -0.64
CA VAL A 59 -10.49 -1.49 0.41
C VAL A 59 -9.43 -0.39 0.34
N LEU A 60 -9.25 0.35 1.43
CA LEU A 60 -8.26 1.41 1.53
C LEU A 60 -6.85 0.84 1.77
N GLY A 61 -5.88 1.72 1.92
CA GLY A 61 -4.48 1.38 2.17
C GLY A 61 -3.60 1.75 0.98
N ILE A 62 -2.67 2.70 1.20
CA ILE A 62 -1.81 3.27 0.15
C ILE A 62 -0.37 2.77 0.22
N GLU A 63 -0.04 1.92 1.20
CA GLU A 63 1.26 1.30 1.36
C GLU A 63 1.14 -0.11 1.91
N VAL A 64 2.14 -0.94 1.66
CA VAL A 64 2.18 -2.31 2.18
C VAL A 64 3.61 -2.80 2.35
N VAL A 65 3.83 -3.57 3.40
CA VAL A 65 4.94 -4.49 3.58
C VAL A 65 4.38 -5.90 3.55
N GLY A 66 4.95 -6.76 2.73
CA GLY A 66 4.44 -8.11 2.58
C GLY A 66 5.42 -9.08 1.96
N VAL A 67 4.90 -10.23 1.59
CA VAL A 67 5.63 -11.23 0.80
C VAL A 67 4.83 -11.59 -0.44
N VAL A 68 5.53 -11.84 -1.53
CA VAL A 68 4.92 -12.33 -2.77
C VAL A 68 4.21 -13.65 -2.48
N ASP A 69 2.91 -13.69 -2.72
CA ASP A 69 2.10 -14.91 -2.60
C ASP A 69 2.02 -15.62 -3.97
N GLU A 70 1.64 -14.89 -5.00
CA GLU A 70 1.56 -15.37 -6.39
C GLU A 70 1.83 -14.22 -7.36
N THR A 71 2.47 -14.50 -8.49
CA THR A 71 2.86 -13.47 -9.46
C THR A 71 2.66 -13.92 -10.90
N SER A 72 2.33 -12.97 -11.78
CA SER A 72 2.34 -13.17 -13.23
C SER A 72 3.74 -13.00 -13.85
N ALA A 73 4.75 -12.61 -13.06
CA ALA A 73 6.13 -12.37 -13.52
C ALA A 73 7.15 -13.23 -12.73
N PRO A 74 7.12 -14.57 -12.87
CA PRO A 74 7.97 -15.47 -12.07
C PRO A 74 9.47 -15.33 -12.36
N ALA A 75 9.85 -14.71 -13.47
CA ALA A 75 11.25 -14.36 -13.75
C ALA A 75 11.76 -13.18 -12.90
N THR A 76 10.87 -12.36 -12.38
CA THR A 76 11.19 -11.16 -11.59
C THR A 76 10.94 -11.36 -10.10
N PHE A 77 9.88 -12.06 -9.75
CA PHE A 77 9.44 -12.24 -8.35
C PHE A 77 9.35 -13.71 -7.98
N THR A 78 9.79 -14.02 -6.77
CA THR A 78 9.71 -15.37 -6.21
C THR A 78 8.70 -15.39 -5.05
N SER A 79 7.88 -16.44 -4.98
CA SER A 79 6.96 -16.63 -3.84
C SER A 79 7.72 -16.64 -2.52
N GLY A 80 7.18 -15.94 -1.52
CA GLY A 80 7.83 -15.71 -0.23
C GLY A 80 8.84 -14.55 -0.22
N GLN A 81 9.17 -13.95 -1.36
CA GLN A 81 10.07 -12.81 -1.45
C GLN A 81 9.46 -11.60 -0.73
N ARG A 82 10.26 -10.98 0.18
CA ARG A 82 9.83 -9.77 0.87
C ARG A 82 9.79 -8.59 -0.08
N VAL A 83 8.67 -7.86 -0.03
CA VAL A 83 8.40 -6.71 -0.90
C VAL A 83 7.75 -5.58 -0.12
N VAL A 84 7.88 -4.37 -0.65
CA VAL A 84 7.12 -3.19 -0.23
C VAL A 84 6.43 -2.60 -1.45
N SER A 85 5.37 -1.84 -1.21
CA SER A 85 4.74 -1.00 -2.22
C SER A 85 4.20 0.26 -1.56
N ILE A 86 4.05 1.31 -2.36
CA ILE A 86 3.61 2.62 -1.91
C ILE A 86 2.90 3.36 -3.03
N MET A 87 1.81 4.04 -2.70
CA MET A 87 1.05 4.93 -3.59
C MET A 87 0.56 4.24 -4.88
N GLY A 88 0.73 4.87 -6.03
CA GLY A 88 0.42 4.27 -7.34
C GLY A 88 -1.03 3.86 -7.51
N GLU A 89 -1.96 4.62 -6.97
CA GLU A 89 -3.41 4.38 -7.01
C GLU A 89 -3.91 3.19 -6.15
N MET A 90 -3.03 2.56 -5.36
CA MET A 90 -3.41 1.56 -4.36
C MET A 90 -4.38 2.16 -3.34
N GLY A 91 -5.49 1.47 -3.05
CA GLY A 91 -6.56 1.96 -2.18
C GLY A 91 -7.43 3.06 -2.80
N ARG A 92 -7.23 3.38 -4.10
CA ARG A 92 -7.96 4.42 -4.85
C ARG A 92 -8.59 3.87 -6.12
N ALA A 93 -7.80 3.65 -7.19
CA ALA A 93 -8.30 3.05 -8.43
C ALA A 93 -8.53 1.54 -8.30
N TYR A 94 -7.80 0.88 -7.43
CA TYR A 94 -7.93 -0.54 -7.09
C TYR A 94 -7.78 -0.74 -5.58
N ASP A 95 -8.16 -1.92 -5.09
CA ASP A 95 -8.17 -2.23 -3.66
C ASP A 95 -6.78 -2.18 -3.04
N GLY A 96 -6.70 -1.64 -1.84
CA GLY A 96 -5.48 -1.40 -1.11
C GLY A 96 -5.15 -2.45 -0.05
N SER A 97 -4.27 -2.06 0.86
CA SER A 97 -3.61 -2.96 1.82
C SER A 97 -4.38 -3.23 3.11
N TYR A 98 -5.54 -2.62 3.34
CA TYR A 98 -6.35 -2.92 4.54
C TYR A 98 -7.02 -4.29 4.46
N ALA A 99 -6.24 -5.31 4.08
CA ALA A 99 -6.66 -6.68 3.87
C ALA A 99 -5.51 -7.66 4.13
N GLU A 100 -5.81 -8.96 4.20
CA GLU A 100 -4.79 -10.00 4.29
C GLU A 100 -3.96 -10.17 3.01
N TYR A 101 -4.53 -9.80 1.85
CA TYR A 101 -3.86 -9.84 0.55
C TYR A 101 -4.23 -8.61 -0.27
N VAL A 102 -3.26 -8.11 -1.02
CA VAL A 102 -3.43 -7.02 -1.98
C VAL A 102 -2.90 -7.46 -3.34
N LEU A 103 -3.56 -7.01 -4.41
CA LEU A 103 -3.14 -7.26 -5.79
C LEU A 103 -2.55 -5.97 -6.35
N LEU A 104 -1.30 -6.01 -6.79
CA LEU A 104 -0.51 -4.85 -7.21
C LEU A 104 -0.01 -5.00 -8.64
N PRO A 105 0.06 -3.92 -9.44
CA PRO A 105 0.82 -3.91 -10.68
C PRO A 105 2.28 -4.29 -10.42
N ASN A 106 2.88 -5.07 -11.31
CA ASN A 106 4.26 -5.55 -11.13
C ASN A 106 5.27 -4.41 -10.97
N GLU A 107 5.08 -3.30 -11.68
CA GLU A 107 5.93 -2.10 -11.59
C GLU A 107 5.86 -1.38 -10.24
N GLN A 108 4.88 -1.70 -9.41
CA GLN A 108 4.70 -1.14 -8.07
C GLN A 108 5.10 -2.11 -6.96
N VAL A 109 5.70 -3.25 -7.30
CA VAL A 109 6.20 -4.24 -6.35
C VAL A 109 7.71 -4.10 -6.23
N TYR A 110 8.21 -3.68 -5.07
CA TYR A 110 9.62 -3.41 -4.83
C TYR A 110 10.23 -4.47 -3.92
N PRO A 111 11.07 -5.39 -4.43
CA PRO A 111 11.81 -6.33 -3.60
C PRO A 111 12.74 -5.62 -2.63
N ILE A 112 12.76 -6.08 -1.38
CA ILE A 112 13.58 -5.49 -0.33
C ILE A 112 14.36 -6.54 0.45
N LYS A 113 15.61 -6.23 0.76
CA LYS A 113 16.47 -6.98 1.68
C LYS A 113 16.82 -6.08 2.86
N THR A 114 16.40 -6.45 4.06
CA THR A 114 16.61 -5.65 5.25
C THR A 114 16.57 -6.52 6.50
N ASN A 115 17.29 -6.09 7.54
CA ASN A 115 17.27 -6.68 8.89
C ASN A 115 16.26 -5.98 9.83
N LEU A 116 15.52 -4.98 9.33
CA LEU A 116 14.49 -4.33 10.11
C LEU A 116 13.39 -5.33 10.52
N SER A 117 12.87 -5.16 11.73
CA SER A 117 11.65 -5.86 12.15
C SER A 117 10.49 -5.48 11.23
N ILE A 118 9.46 -6.32 11.14
CA ILE A 118 8.27 -5.99 10.35
C ILE A 118 7.64 -4.68 10.84
N ALA A 119 7.53 -4.48 12.14
CA ALA A 119 6.97 -3.25 12.72
C ALA A 119 7.77 -2.00 12.32
N SER A 120 9.10 -2.07 12.36
CA SER A 120 9.96 -0.95 11.92
C SER A 120 9.85 -0.72 10.42
N LEU A 121 9.79 -1.81 9.63
CA LEU A 121 9.69 -1.70 8.17
C LEU A 121 8.35 -1.12 7.74
N VAL A 122 7.24 -1.50 8.37
CA VAL A 122 5.89 -1.00 8.08
C VAL A 122 5.77 0.51 8.30
N ALA A 123 6.56 1.08 9.22
CA ALA A 123 6.57 2.52 9.48
C ALA A 123 7.36 3.35 8.44
N THR A 124 7.94 2.71 7.40
CA THR A 124 8.87 3.41 6.51
C THR A 124 8.33 3.80 5.14
N PRO A 125 7.51 3.01 4.42
CA PRO A 125 7.29 3.27 2.99
C PRO A 125 6.73 4.67 2.72
N GLU A 126 5.58 5.04 3.26
CA GLU A 126 4.99 6.37 3.02
C GLU A 126 5.81 7.48 3.66
N THR A 127 6.18 7.34 4.93
CA THR A 127 6.83 8.40 5.71
C THR A 127 8.19 8.78 5.11
N TYR A 128 9.03 7.79 4.81
CA TYR A 128 10.37 8.05 4.30
C TYR A 128 10.37 8.40 2.83
N TYR A 129 9.46 7.82 2.03
CA TYR A 129 9.32 8.18 0.63
C TYR A 129 8.89 9.63 0.46
N THR A 130 7.93 10.08 1.26
CA THR A 130 7.46 11.46 1.28
C THR A 130 8.57 12.41 1.73
N ALA A 131 9.29 12.09 2.81
CA ALA A 131 10.43 12.87 3.26
C ALA A 131 11.54 12.94 2.19
N TYR A 132 11.88 11.82 1.57
CA TYR A 132 12.86 11.77 0.48
C TYR A 132 12.43 12.62 -0.72
N GLY A 133 11.15 12.55 -1.10
CA GLY A 133 10.58 13.36 -2.16
C GLY A 133 10.70 14.86 -1.89
N ILE A 134 10.44 15.28 -0.65
CA ILE A 134 10.60 16.67 -0.21
C ILE A 134 12.07 17.10 -0.34
N PHE A 135 13.01 16.33 0.21
CA PHE A 135 14.45 16.66 0.12
C PHE A 135 14.91 16.77 -1.33
N LYS A 136 14.48 15.87 -2.19
CA LYS A 136 14.81 15.88 -3.61
C LYS A 136 14.22 17.10 -4.33
N SER A 137 12.97 17.44 -4.06
CA SER A 137 12.28 18.59 -4.68
C SER A 137 12.89 19.92 -4.26
N LEU A 138 13.32 20.04 -3.00
CA LEU A 138 14.01 21.22 -2.47
C LEU A 138 15.49 21.27 -2.85
N GLN A 139 16.03 20.22 -3.50
CA GLN A 139 17.45 20.12 -3.88
C GLN A 139 18.40 20.34 -2.68
N LEU A 140 18.01 19.87 -1.50
CA LEU A 140 18.77 20.06 -0.26
C LEU A 140 20.16 19.43 -0.35
N LYS A 141 21.14 20.15 0.20
CA LYS A 141 22.54 19.76 0.33
C LYS A 141 22.87 19.47 1.78
N ALA A 142 23.91 18.67 2.01
CA ALA A 142 24.36 18.35 3.39
C ALA A 142 24.77 19.56 4.23
N THR A 143 25.03 20.71 3.58
CA THR A 143 25.39 21.98 4.22
C THR A 143 24.18 22.85 4.56
N ASP A 144 22.98 22.50 4.09
CA ASP A 144 21.80 23.32 4.28
C ASP A 144 21.26 23.16 5.71
N ARG A 145 20.71 24.23 6.25
CA ARG A 145 19.97 24.22 7.51
C ARG A 145 18.50 24.26 7.19
N VAL A 146 17.77 23.27 7.68
CA VAL A 146 16.32 23.14 7.50
C VAL A 146 15.65 23.43 8.83
N LEU A 147 14.66 24.31 8.84
CA LEU A 147 13.82 24.66 9.99
C LEU A 147 12.43 24.05 9.84
#